data_e55764187d5ff6e590859b29bd6344c9
#
_entry.id   e55764187d5ff6e590859b29bd6344c9
#
_cell.length_a   1.000
_cell.length_b   1.000
_cell.length_c   1.000
_cell.angle_alpha   90.00
_cell.angle_beta   90.00
_cell.angle_gamma   90.00
#
_symmetry.space_group_name_H-M   'P 1'
#
loop_
_entity.id
_entity.type
_entity.pdbx_description
1 polymer ?
#
loop_
_entity_poly.entity_id
_entity_poly.type
_entity_poly.pdbx_seq_one_letter_code
_entity_poly.pdbx_strand_id
1 'polypeptide(L)'
;MSVWTSDQAFSWYNEQGWLVGCNFLPSSCINQIEMFQEDTFNIEDITKEISLAKGIGFNTLRVYLHDLLWKEKDQFLIRFNDFLDCCKRFEIKPIIVLFDDCHYPFPETDNDNHQIIQ
;
A
#
# COMPACT_ATOMS: atom_id res chain seq x y z
N MET A 1 -4.60 19.74 11.45
CA MET A 1 -5.47 18.97 10.52
C MET A 1 -6.88 18.97 11.06
N SER A 2 -7.83 19.45 10.30
CA SER A 2 -9.23 19.43 10.68
C SER A 2 -9.88 18.10 10.29
N VAL A 3 -10.82 17.66 11.12
CA VAL A 3 -11.64 16.48 10.83
C VAL A 3 -12.74 16.89 9.83
N TRP A 4 -12.99 16.03 8.86
CA TRP A 4 -14.10 16.27 7.93
C TRP A 4 -15.45 16.26 8.67
N THR A 5 -16.34 17.12 8.25
CA THR A 5 -17.74 17.04 8.67
C THR A 5 -18.39 15.82 7.99
N SER A 6 -19.53 15.40 8.53
CA SER A 6 -20.31 14.30 7.89
C SER A 6 -20.69 14.65 6.46
N ASP A 7 -21.08 15.90 6.19
CA ASP A 7 -21.46 16.34 4.84
C ASP A 7 -20.28 16.26 3.86
N GLN A 8 -19.09 16.68 4.30
CA GLN A 8 -17.87 16.55 3.49
C GLN A 8 -17.56 15.11 3.17
N ALA A 9 -17.64 14.21 4.16
CA ALA A 9 -17.36 12.79 3.97
C ALA A 9 -18.36 12.14 3.01
N PHE A 10 -19.66 12.39 3.17
CA PHE A 10 -20.69 11.86 2.28
C PHE A 10 -20.57 12.44 0.87
N SER A 11 -20.27 13.71 0.73
CA SER A 11 -20.06 14.34 -0.57
C SER A 11 -18.93 13.66 -1.32
N TRP A 12 -17.79 13.48 -0.65
CA TRP A 12 -16.64 12.77 -1.22
C TRP A 12 -17.01 11.34 -1.63
N TYR A 13 -17.67 10.61 -0.73
CA TYR A 13 -18.09 9.22 -0.99
C TYR A 13 -18.99 9.11 -2.23
N ASN A 14 -19.94 10.01 -2.35
CA ASN A 14 -20.89 10.01 -3.48
C ASN A 14 -20.19 10.32 -4.81
N GLU A 15 -19.11 11.09 -4.79
CA GLU A 15 -18.34 11.43 -5.98
C GLU A 15 -17.48 10.27 -6.49
N GLN A 16 -17.16 9.30 -5.63
CA GLN A 16 -16.24 8.21 -6.01
C GLN A 16 -16.87 7.17 -6.92
N GLY A 17 -18.18 7.05 -6.93
CA GLY A 17 -18.88 5.97 -7.62
C GLY A 17 -18.66 4.62 -6.92
N TRP A 18 -18.91 3.54 -7.64
CA TRP A 18 -18.78 2.19 -7.10
C TRP A 18 -17.29 1.78 -7.04
N LEU A 19 -16.81 1.44 -5.85
CA LEU A 19 -15.44 0.99 -5.67
C LEU A 19 -15.34 -0.51 -5.92
N VAL A 20 -14.44 -0.90 -6.83
CA VAL A 20 -14.16 -2.29 -7.21
C VAL A 20 -12.67 -2.54 -7.11
N GLY A 21 -12.28 -3.54 -6.34
CA GLY A 21 -10.87 -3.86 -6.17
C GLY A 21 -10.64 -5.05 -5.26
N CYS A 22 -9.41 -5.19 -4.80
CA CYS A 22 -8.99 -6.30 -3.96
C CYS A 22 -7.89 -5.86 -2.99
N ASN A 23 -7.48 -6.78 -2.10
CA ASN A 23 -6.22 -6.64 -1.39
C ASN A 23 -5.08 -6.73 -2.38
N PHE A 24 -4.08 -5.87 -2.21
CA PHE A 24 -2.94 -5.82 -3.12
C PHE A 24 -1.64 -6.07 -2.37
N LEU A 25 -0.90 -7.01 -2.90
CA LEU A 25 0.49 -7.29 -2.54
C LEU A 25 1.18 -7.70 -3.84
N PRO A 26 2.30 -7.08 -4.22
CA PRO A 26 3.02 -7.47 -5.43
C PRO A 26 3.40 -8.95 -5.42
N SER A 27 3.35 -9.60 -6.56
CA SER A 27 3.68 -11.03 -6.69
C SER A 27 5.11 -11.37 -6.29
N SER A 28 6.00 -10.37 -6.32
CA SER A 28 7.39 -10.49 -5.89
C SER A 28 7.58 -10.42 -4.37
N CYS A 29 6.53 -10.13 -3.61
CA CYS A 29 6.58 -9.95 -2.15
C CYS A 29 5.76 -11.01 -1.44
N ILE A 30 6.26 -11.48 -0.28
CA ILE A 30 5.54 -12.46 0.54
C ILE A 30 4.74 -11.80 1.67
N ASN A 31 5.01 -10.52 1.98
CA ASN A 31 4.32 -9.77 3.02
C ASN A 31 4.39 -8.26 2.77
N GLN A 32 3.67 -7.50 3.60
CA GLN A 32 3.60 -6.04 3.47
C GLN A 32 4.91 -5.33 3.79
N ILE A 33 5.83 -5.95 4.53
CA ILE A 33 7.13 -5.36 4.79
C ILE A 33 7.98 -5.38 3.52
N GLU A 34 8.03 -6.51 2.84
CA GLU A 34 8.78 -6.64 1.59
C GLU A 34 8.28 -5.68 0.51
N MET A 35 7.00 -5.35 0.52
CA MET A 35 6.44 -4.41 -0.45
C MET A 35 7.12 -3.04 -0.40
N PHE A 36 7.53 -2.59 0.80
CA PHE A 36 8.03 -1.22 1.00
C PHE A 36 9.42 -1.12 1.59
N GLN A 37 10.07 -2.22 2.00
CA GLN A 37 11.44 -2.15 2.50
C GLN A 37 12.44 -1.90 1.37
N GLU A 38 13.61 -1.37 1.70
CA GLU A 38 14.59 -0.92 0.71
C GLU A 38 14.99 -2.01 -0.28
N ASP A 39 15.35 -3.18 0.24
CA ASP A 39 15.96 -4.25 -0.58
C ASP A 39 14.96 -4.95 -1.52
N THR A 40 13.68 -4.87 -1.23
CA THR A 40 12.66 -5.64 -1.95
C THR A 40 11.61 -4.77 -2.65
N PHE A 41 11.61 -3.46 -2.39
CA PHE A 41 10.71 -2.55 -3.08
C PHE A 41 11.02 -2.51 -4.59
N ASN A 42 10.00 -2.80 -5.40
CA ASN A 42 10.15 -2.84 -6.86
C ASN A 42 8.98 -2.09 -7.50
N ILE A 43 9.23 -0.82 -7.81
CA ILE A 43 8.19 0.05 -8.41
C ILE A 43 7.79 -0.42 -9.82
N GLU A 44 8.68 -1.10 -10.53
CA GLU A 44 8.37 -1.61 -11.88
C GLU A 44 7.34 -2.73 -11.81
N ASP A 45 7.52 -3.70 -10.91
CA ASP A 45 6.54 -4.77 -10.69
C ASP A 45 5.21 -4.21 -10.17
N ILE A 46 5.26 -3.28 -9.22
CA ILE A 46 4.08 -2.60 -8.69
C ILE A 46 3.32 -1.89 -9.82
N THR A 47 4.03 -1.14 -10.65
CA THR A 47 3.44 -0.40 -11.78
C THR A 47 2.77 -1.36 -12.77
N LYS A 48 3.44 -2.45 -13.10
CA LYS A 48 2.91 -3.47 -14.00
C LYS A 48 1.62 -4.07 -13.46
N GLU A 49 1.62 -4.48 -12.19
CA GLU A 49 0.46 -5.13 -11.59
C GLU A 49 -0.71 -4.17 -11.37
N ILE A 50 -0.45 -2.92 -11.01
CA ILE A 50 -1.48 -1.89 -10.92
C ILE A 50 -2.08 -1.61 -12.30
N SER A 51 -1.27 -1.58 -13.36
CA SER A 51 -1.73 -1.45 -14.73
C SER A 51 -2.67 -2.60 -15.12
N LEU A 52 -2.33 -3.84 -14.75
CA LEU A 52 -3.19 -5.00 -14.99
C LEU A 52 -4.51 -4.90 -14.21
N ALA A 53 -4.44 -4.48 -12.95
CA ALA A 53 -5.63 -4.27 -12.13
C ALA A 53 -6.57 -3.23 -12.75
N LYS A 54 -6.02 -2.12 -13.22
CA LYS A 54 -6.79 -1.10 -13.96
C LYS A 54 -7.43 -1.68 -15.22
N GLY A 55 -6.68 -2.50 -15.95
CA GLY A 55 -7.15 -3.13 -17.20
C GLY A 55 -8.36 -4.03 -17.01
N ILE A 56 -8.53 -4.66 -15.84
CA ILE A 56 -9.70 -5.50 -15.53
C ILE A 56 -10.83 -4.73 -14.84
N GLY A 57 -10.70 -3.41 -14.70
CA GLY A 57 -11.76 -2.55 -14.18
C GLY A 57 -11.67 -2.19 -12.71
N PHE A 58 -10.56 -2.47 -12.03
CA PHE A 58 -10.37 -2.03 -10.65
C PHE A 58 -10.14 -0.52 -10.58
N ASN A 59 -10.69 0.10 -9.55
CA ASN A 59 -10.49 1.50 -9.23
C ASN A 59 -10.03 1.73 -7.79
N THR A 60 -9.87 0.67 -7.01
CA THR A 60 -9.33 0.70 -5.65
C THR A 60 -8.49 -0.54 -5.39
N LEU A 61 -7.53 -0.41 -4.48
CA LEU A 61 -6.72 -1.51 -3.96
C LEU A 61 -6.53 -1.28 -2.46
N ARG A 62 -6.63 -2.33 -1.66
CA ARG A 62 -6.36 -2.23 -0.22
C ARG A 62 -4.95 -2.71 0.07
N VAL A 63 -4.17 -1.85 0.71
CA VAL A 63 -2.75 -2.08 1.00
C VAL A 63 -2.51 -1.97 2.50
N TYR A 64 -1.77 -2.92 3.03
CA TYR A 64 -1.46 -3.02 4.45
C TYR A 64 -0.06 -2.46 4.73
N LEU A 65 0.07 -1.67 5.77
CA LEU A 65 1.36 -1.20 6.28
C LEU A 65 1.72 -1.91 7.57
N HIS A 66 3.02 -1.95 7.88
CA HIS A 66 3.54 -2.52 9.09
C HIS A 66 4.35 -1.46 9.86
N ASP A 67 4.31 -1.50 11.18
CA ASP A 67 5.00 -0.51 12.02
C ASP A 67 6.54 -0.56 11.86
N LEU A 68 7.09 -1.72 11.54
CA LEU A 68 8.54 -1.85 11.30
C LEU A 68 9.04 -0.96 10.16
N LEU A 69 8.22 -0.67 9.17
CA LEU A 69 8.58 0.25 8.09
C LEU A 69 8.85 1.67 8.62
N TRP A 70 8.26 2.02 9.76
CA TRP A 70 8.41 3.33 10.38
C TRP A 70 9.76 3.54 11.05
N LYS A 71 10.55 2.49 11.27
CA LYS A 71 11.92 2.61 11.78
C LYS A 71 12.79 3.47 10.87
N GLU A 72 12.57 3.40 9.56
CA GLU A 72 13.24 4.19 8.54
C GLU A 72 12.23 5.04 7.78
N LYS A 73 11.46 5.83 8.52
CA LYS A 73 10.28 6.53 7.99
C LYS A 73 10.57 7.41 6.78
N ASP A 74 11.69 8.13 6.77
CA ASP A 74 12.00 9.05 5.69
C ASP A 74 12.21 8.30 4.37
N GLN A 75 12.92 7.19 4.41
CA GLN A 75 13.12 6.32 3.25
C GLN A 75 11.84 5.59 2.85
N PHE A 76 11.10 5.10 3.83
CA PHE A 76 9.80 4.48 3.60
C PHE A 76 8.84 5.45 2.92
N LEU A 77 8.76 6.70 3.37
CA LEU A 77 7.85 7.69 2.81
C LEU A 77 8.16 8.01 1.35
N ILE A 78 9.44 7.99 0.95
CA ILE A 78 9.82 8.15 -0.46
C ILE A 78 9.22 7.03 -1.29
N ARG A 79 9.40 5.78 -0.89
CA ARG A 79 8.86 4.62 -1.60
C ARG A 79 7.33 4.59 -1.58
N PHE A 80 6.74 4.96 -0.45
CA PHE A 80 5.28 5.04 -0.33
C PHE A 80 4.69 6.11 -1.25
N ASN A 81 5.36 7.25 -1.38
CA ASN A 81 4.95 8.28 -2.32
C ASN A 81 5.06 7.82 -3.78
N ASP A 82 6.10 7.07 -4.14
CA ASP A 82 6.22 6.49 -5.47
C ASP A 82 5.03 5.55 -5.75
N PHE A 83 4.63 4.75 -4.78
CA PHE A 83 3.44 3.91 -4.88
C PHE A 83 2.16 4.74 -5.05
N LEU A 84 1.97 5.78 -4.25
CA LEU A 84 0.79 6.65 -4.35
C LEU A 84 0.73 7.37 -5.70
N ASP A 85 1.86 7.84 -6.22
CA ASP A 85 1.94 8.46 -7.54
C ASP A 85 1.58 7.48 -8.65
N CYS A 86 2.01 6.24 -8.50
CA CYS A 86 1.64 5.15 -9.41
C CYS A 86 0.12 4.92 -9.40
N CYS A 87 -0.47 4.82 -8.20
CA CYS A 87 -1.93 4.69 -8.07
C CYS A 87 -2.67 5.85 -8.72
N LYS A 88 -2.20 7.07 -8.49
CA LYS A 88 -2.80 8.27 -9.07
C LYS A 88 -2.75 8.25 -10.60
N ARG A 89 -1.63 7.82 -11.17
CA ARG A 89 -1.45 7.74 -12.62
C ARG A 89 -2.46 6.80 -13.29
N PHE A 90 -2.80 5.70 -12.62
CA PHE A 90 -3.78 4.73 -13.11
C PHE A 90 -5.19 4.96 -12.57
N GLU A 91 -5.44 6.08 -11.90
CA GLU A 91 -6.75 6.41 -11.31
C GLU A 91 -7.24 5.33 -10.32
N ILE A 92 -6.32 4.73 -9.60
CA ILE A 92 -6.59 3.81 -8.51
C ILE A 92 -6.57 4.60 -7.19
N LYS A 93 -7.60 4.45 -6.36
CA LYS A 93 -7.68 5.06 -5.03
C LYS A 93 -7.35 4.02 -3.99
N PRO A 94 -6.15 4.02 -3.41
CA PRO A 94 -5.77 3.00 -2.45
C PRO A 94 -6.49 3.21 -1.12
N ILE A 95 -6.87 2.09 -0.49
CA ILE A 95 -7.31 2.04 0.90
C ILE A 95 -6.12 1.58 1.71
N ILE A 96 -5.60 2.45 2.57
CA ILE A 96 -4.41 2.16 3.36
C ILE A 96 -4.83 1.67 4.74
N VAL A 97 -4.40 0.45 5.08
CA VAL A 97 -4.56 -0.11 6.42
C VAL A 97 -3.30 0.19 7.21
N LEU A 98 -3.45 1.04 8.22
CA LEU A 98 -2.32 1.45 9.05
C LEU A 98 -2.00 0.35 10.06
N PHE A 99 -0.72 -0.04 10.11
CA PHE A 99 -0.16 -0.88 11.18
C PHE A 99 -0.89 -2.20 11.41
N ASP A 100 -1.05 -2.98 10.35
CA ASP A 100 -1.53 -4.35 10.45
C ASP A 100 -0.33 -5.28 10.74
N ASP A 101 -0.17 -5.62 12.01
CA ASP A 101 0.98 -6.37 12.52
C ASP A 101 0.59 -7.80 12.93
N CYS A 102 -0.55 -8.29 12.47
CA CYS A 102 -1.13 -9.55 12.98
C CYS A 102 -0.49 -10.82 12.45
N HIS A 103 0.34 -10.74 11.42
CA HIS A 103 0.84 -11.92 10.70
C HIS A 103 2.03 -12.59 11.36
N TYR A 104 2.74 -11.90 12.25
CA TYR A 104 3.97 -12.41 12.81
C TYR A 104 4.20 -11.84 14.22
N PRO A 105 4.35 -12.68 15.25
CA PRO A 105 4.51 -12.18 16.61
C PRO A 105 5.82 -11.41 16.84
N PHE A 106 6.87 -11.72 16.06
CA PHE A 106 8.17 -11.05 16.18
C PHE A 106 8.76 -10.79 14.79
N PRO A 107 8.12 -9.93 13.98
CA PRO A 107 8.62 -9.66 12.65
C PRO A 107 9.91 -8.87 12.69
N GLU A 108 10.81 -9.18 11.77
CA GLU A 108 12.10 -8.51 11.61
C GLU A 108 12.24 -8.06 10.15
N THR A 109 13.03 -7.04 9.92
CA THR A 109 13.37 -6.59 8.57
C THR A 109 14.68 -7.21 8.11
N ASP A 110 14.90 -7.28 6.81
CA ASP A 110 16.16 -7.78 6.25
C ASP A 110 17.36 -6.94 6.68
N ASN A 111 17.15 -5.68 7.02
CA ASN A 111 18.20 -4.79 7.53
C ASN A 111 18.74 -5.23 8.89
N ASP A 112 18.00 -6.06 9.61
CA ASP A 112 18.45 -6.66 10.88
C ASP A 112 19.16 -8.01 10.65
N ASN A 113 19.54 -8.33 9.40
CA ASN A 113 20.15 -9.59 8.97
C ASN A 113 19.27 -10.84 9.21
N HIS A 114 17.97 -10.63 9.29
CA HIS A 114 17.01 -11.71 9.46
C HIS A 114 16.04 -11.71 8.29
N GLN A 115 15.85 -12.87 7.72
CA GLN A 115 14.79 -13.05 6.73
C GLN A 115 13.45 -13.13 7.43
N ILE A 116 12.46 -12.46 6.87
CA ILE A 116 11.11 -12.62 7.35
C ILE A 116 10.60 -13.96 6.85
N ILE A 117 10.41 -14.87 7.79
CA ILE A 117 9.88 -16.20 7.51
C ILE A 117 8.41 -16.20 7.95
N GLN A 118 7.56 -16.57 7.06
CA GLN A 118 6.15 -16.79 7.37
C GLN A 118 5.91 -18.21 7.87
#